data_c1f693cb04f3f1432a16e035afe49032
#
_entry.id   c1f693cb04f3f1432a16e035afe49032
#
_cell.length_a   1.000
_cell.length_b   1.000
_cell.length_c   1.000
_cell.angle_alpha   90.00
_cell.angle_beta   90.00
_cell.angle_gamma   90.00
#
_symmetry.space_group_name_H-M   'P 1'
#
loop_
_entity.id
_entity.type
_entity.pdbx_description
1 polymer ?
#
loop_
_entity_poly.entity_id
_entity_poly.type
_entity_poly.pdbx_seq_one_letter_code
_entity_poly.pdbx_strand_id
1 'polypeptide(L)'
;PDGRYVFFGSRDGWITKYDLWRLAVVAEVRAGLNMRNVAVSGDGRWVMAANYLPRTVMLFDADLQLVKRFEATTLDGKRASRASAVYDAAPRQSFVVALKDIPEVWEISYNPQAEPIYDGLVHDYKMGEGLPKPGYQNVRRTPLEEPLDDFFFDQSYRHALGATRPKQGEGAASAQVVNLDIRRKVADLPIAGMPHLGSGITFAWNG
;
A
#
# COMPACT_ATOMS: atom_id res chain seq x y z
N PRO A 1 -5.18 -19.82 -2.08
CA PRO A 1 -6.40 -19.28 -2.70
C PRO A 1 -6.88 -20.24 -3.77
N ASP A 2 -8.07 -20.73 -3.56
CA ASP A 2 -8.75 -21.71 -4.41
C ASP A 2 -9.62 -21.05 -5.51
N GLY A 3 -9.55 -19.71 -5.62
CA GLY A 3 -10.38 -18.93 -6.55
C GLY A 3 -11.86 -18.88 -6.18
N ARG A 4 -12.22 -19.27 -4.96
CA ARG A 4 -13.62 -19.31 -4.52
C ARG A 4 -14.16 -17.96 -4.15
N TYR A 5 -13.37 -17.10 -3.52
CA TYR A 5 -13.84 -15.81 -3.00
C TYR A 5 -13.29 -14.64 -3.79
N VAL A 6 -14.14 -13.66 -4.03
CA VAL A 6 -13.78 -12.36 -4.59
C VAL A 6 -14.15 -11.29 -3.56
N PHE A 7 -13.29 -10.28 -3.44
CA PHE A 7 -13.51 -9.13 -2.57
C PHE A 7 -13.73 -7.89 -3.42
N PHE A 8 -14.85 -7.24 -3.22
CA PHE A 8 -15.20 -6.00 -3.90
C PHE A 8 -15.09 -4.84 -2.92
N GLY A 9 -14.44 -3.77 -3.36
CA GLY A 9 -14.40 -2.51 -2.62
C GLY A 9 -15.25 -1.46 -3.28
N SER A 10 -16.13 -0.80 -2.52
CA SER A 10 -16.94 0.31 -3.01
C SER A 10 -16.41 1.66 -2.53
N ARG A 11 -16.69 2.71 -3.29
CA ARG A 11 -16.24 4.07 -2.97
C ARG A 11 -16.74 4.59 -1.65
N ASP A 12 -17.90 4.19 -1.19
CA ASP A 12 -18.52 4.55 0.09
C ASP A 12 -17.99 3.75 1.28
N GLY A 13 -16.95 2.95 1.04
CA GLY A 13 -16.14 2.31 2.08
C GLY A 13 -16.53 0.91 2.47
N TRP A 14 -17.41 0.24 1.72
CA TRP A 14 -17.76 -1.15 1.98
C TRP A 14 -16.80 -2.11 1.29
N ILE A 15 -16.47 -3.20 1.97
CA ILE A 15 -15.84 -4.39 1.41
C ILE A 15 -16.86 -5.51 1.46
N THR A 16 -17.12 -6.13 0.31
CA THR A 16 -18.03 -7.28 0.16
C THR A 16 -17.22 -8.51 -0.20
N LYS A 17 -17.31 -9.58 0.58
CA LYS A 17 -16.80 -10.91 0.26
C LYS A 17 -17.89 -11.71 -0.43
N TYR A 18 -17.61 -12.16 -1.66
CA TYR A 18 -18.56 -12.92 -2.48
C TYR A 18 -18.03 -14.33 -2.73
N ASP A 19 -18.89 -15.33 -2.51
CA ASP A 19 -18.59 -16.75 -2.78
C ASP A 19 -19.03 -17.07 -4.22
N LEU A 20 -18.06 -17.29 -5.11
CA LEU A 20 -18.31 -17.61 -6.51
C LEU A 20 -18.97 -18.97 -6.72
N TRP A 21 -18.79 -19.92 -5.79
CA TRP A 21 -19.40 -21.24 -5.91
C TRP A 21 -20.86 -21.26 -5.47
N ARG A 22 -21.19 -20.43 -4.47
CA ARG A 22 -22.58 -20.30 -3.97
C ARG A 22 -23.34 -19.16 -4.64
N LEU A 23 -22.64 -18.31 -5.40
CA LEU A 23 -23.17 -17.09 -6.01
C LEU A 23 -23.85 -16.18 -4.98
N ALA A 24 -23.22 -15.99 -3.85
CA ALA A 24 -23.79 -15.26 -2.72
C ALA A 24 -22.75 -14.37 -2.01
N VAL A 25 -23.24 -13.24 -1.47
CA VAL A 25 -22.50 -12.45 -0.50
C VAL A 25 -22.42 -13.24 0.81
N VAL A 26 -21.22 -13.41 1.36
CA VAL A 26 -21.01 -14.17 2.59
C VAL A 26 -20.54 -13.30 3.76
N ALA A 27 -19.99 -12.12 3.48
CA ALA A 27 -19.65 -11.14 4.50
C ALA A 27 -19.56 -9.73 3.88
N GLU A 28 -19.86 -8.72 4.69
CA GLU A 28 -19.66 -7.32 4.37
C GLU A 28 -19.16 -6.56 5.59
N VAL A 29 -18.25 -5.61 5.37
CA VAL A 29 -17.76 -4.71 6.42
C VAL A 29 -17.55 -3.31 5.87
N ARG A 30 -17.80 -2.31 6.68
CA ARG A 30 -17.48 -0.93 6.34
C ARG A 30 -16.09 -0.57 6.82
N ALA A 31 -15.14 -0.46 5.90
CA ALA A 31 -13.73 -0.14 6.16
C ALA A 31 -13.47 1.37 6.21
N GLY A 32 -14.40 2.19 5.71
CA GLY A 32 -14.21 3.64 5.67
C GLY A 32 -15.46 4.40 5.22
N LEU A 33 -15.27 5.67 4.90
CA LEU A 33 -16.31 6.55 4.32
C LEU A 33 -16.03 6.85 2.84
N ASN A 34 -14.76 6.81 2.46
CA ASN A 34 -14.32 6.97 1.09
C ASN A 34 -13.08 6.09 0.89
N MET A 35 -13.30 4.88 0.40
CA MET A 35 -12.24 3.92 0.11
C MET A 35 -11.71 4.11 -1.30
N ARG A 36 -10.39 4.00 -1.46
CA ARG A 36 -9.74 4.13 -2.78
C ARG A 36 -9.63 2.79 -3.49
N ASN A 37 -9.11 1.78 -2.82
CA ASN A 37 -9.06 0.41 -3.32
C ASN A 37 -8.85 -0.60 -2.18
N VAL A 38 -8.94 -1.88 -2.54
CA VAL A 38 -8.74 -3.03 -1.68
C VAL A 38 -7.76 -4.00 -2.35
N ALA A 39 -6.92 -4.66 -1.56
CA ALA A 39 -6.02 -5.71 -2.00
C ALA A 39 -6.18 -6.95 -1.12
N VAL A 40 -5.99 -8.13 -1.72
CA VAL A 40 -6.00 -9.42 -1.01
C VAL A 40 -4.59 -9.99 -1.06
N SER A 41 -4.09 -10.50 0.07
CA SER A 41 -2.77 -11.11 0.12
C SER A 41 -2.67 -12.36 -0.75
N GLY A 42 -1.48 -12.64 -1.29
CA GLY A 42 -1.25 -13.79 -2.15
C GLY A 42 -1.55 -15.14 -1.50
N ASP A 43 -1.49 -15.23 -0.18
CA ASP A 43 -1.89 -16.42 0.60
C ASP A 43 -3.40 -16.46 0.89
N GLY A 44 -4.16 -15.43 0.51
CA GLY A 44 -5.60 -15.34 0.69
C GLY A 44 -6.08 -15.12 2.13
N ARG A 45 -5.16 -14.88 3.08
CA ARG A 45 -5.52 -14.76 4.51
C ARG A 45 -5.87 -13.35 4.95
N TRP A 46 -5.45 -12.34 4.18
CA TRP A 46 -5.53 -10.95 4.58
C TRP A 46 -6.17 -10.08 3.50
N VAL A 47 -6.93 -9.09 3.93
CA VAL A 47 -7.55 -8.09 3.06
C VAL A 47 -7.14 -6.70 3.58
N MET A 48 -6.60 -5.86 2.71
CA MET A 48 -6.18 -4.52 3.09
C MET A 48 -6.94 -3.46 2.29
N ALA A 49 -7.51 -2.48 3.00
CA ALA A 49 -8.23 -1.36 2.43
C ALA A 49 -7.47 -0.06 2.59
N ALA A 50 -7.37 0.72 1.51
CA ALA A 50 -6.80 2.06 1.49
C ALA A 50 -7.92 3.11 1.47
N ASN A 51 -7.95 3.99 2.47
CA ASN A 51 -9.00 4.98 2.62
C ASN A 51 -8.50 6.42 2.39
N TYR A 52 -9.33 7.20 1.70
CA TYR A 52 -9.22 8.65 1.69
C TYR A 52 -9.82 9.25 2.96
N LEU A 53 -10.97 8.69 3.40
CA LEU A 53 -11.68 9.08 4.62
C LEU A 53 -12.22 7.82 5.34
N PRO A 54 -11.91 7.68 6.64
CA PRO A 54 -10.86 8.39 7.35
C PRO A 54 -9.49 8.13 6.69
N ARG A 55 -8.48 8.93 7.01
CA ARG A 55 -7.12 8.78 6.44
C ARG A 55 -6.41 7.60 7.09
N THR A 56 -6.80 6.40 6.69
CA THR A 56 -6.37 5.14 7.31
C THR A 56 -6.09 4.07 6.26
N VAL A 57 -5.31 3.10 6.69
CA VAL A 57 -5.19 1.80 6.04
C VAL A 57 -5.70 0.76 7.03
N MET A 58 -6.57 -0.15 6.56
CA MET A 58 -7.24 -1.12 7.42
C MET A 58 -6.85 -2.53 6.97
N LEU A 59 -6.40 -3.35 7.93
CA LEU A 59 -6.10 -4.76 7.70
C LEU A 59 -7.20 -5.62 8.32
N PHE A 60 -7.75 -6.50 7.52
CA PHE A 60 -8.75 -7.50 7.89
C PHE A 60 -8.21 -8.91 7.66
N ASP A 61 -8.74 -9.89 8.36
CA ASP A 61 -8.59 -11.28 7.96
C ASP A 61 -9.49 -11.64 6.77
N ALA A 62 -9.39 -12.89 6.31
CA ALA A 62 -10.19 -13.37 5.18
C ALA A 62 -11.71 -13.43 5.47
N ASP A 63 -12.13 -13.34 6.73
CA ASP A 63 -13.53 -13.29 7.13
C ASP A 63 -14.03 -11.86 7.42
N LEU A 64 -13.23 -10.88 7.01
CA LEU A 64 -13.48 -9.45 7.16
C LEU A 64 -13.57 -8.98 8.63
N GLN A 65 -12.92 -9.71 9.55
CA GLN A 65 -12.73 -9.23 10.91
C GLN A 65 -11.56 -8.26 10.95
N LEU A 66 -11.76 -7.11 11.59
CA LEU A 66 -10.70 -6.11 11.71
C LEU A 66 -9.55 -6.63 12.57
N VAL A 67 -8.36 -6.68 11.99
CA VAL A 67 -7.12 -7.09 12.67
C VAL A 67 -6.33 -5.88 13.14
N LYS A 68 -6.16 -4.88 12.25
CA LYS A 68 -5.37 -3.70 12.57
C LYS A 68 -5.79 -2.49 11.77
N ARG A 69 -5.73 -1.32 12.42
CA ARG A 69 -5.92 -0.02 11.81
C ARG A 69 -4.61 0.75 11.88
N PHE A 70 -4.23 1.36 10.77
CA PHE A 70 -3.08 2.23 10.65
C PHE A 70 -3.55 3.64 10.34
N GLU A 71 -3.16 4.60 11.17
CA GLU A 71 -3.36 6.02 10.84
C GLU A 71 -2.33 6.41 9.78
N ALA A 72 -2.79 6.90 8.64
CA ALA A 72 -1.93 7.32 7.54
C ALA A 72 -1.31 8.69 7.86
N THR A 73 -0.31 8.70 8.74
CA THR A 73 0.36 9.91 9.22
C THR A 73 1.87 9.85 9.03
N THR A 74 2.52 11.02 9.05
CA THR A 74 3.97 11.10 9.22
C THR A 74 4.42 10.42 10.51
N LEU A 75 5.71 10.07 10.62
CA LEU A 75 6.26 9.40 11.80
C LEU A 75 6.03 10.19 13.09
N ASP A 76 6.09 11.51 13.02
CA ASP A 76 5.81 12.42 14.13
C ASP A 76 4.31 12.68 14.40
N GLY A 77 3.42 12.07 13.60
CA GLY A 77 1.97 12.19 13.72
C GLY A 77 1.38 13.54 13.31
N LYS A 78 2.18 14.50 12.87
CA LYS A 78 1.71 15.88 12.63
C LYS A 78 0.93 16.06 11.34
N ARG A 79 1.19 15.26 10.34
CA ARG A 79 0.49 15.32 9.04
C ARG A 79 -0.20 14.01 8.76
N ALA A 80 -1.44 14.08 8.28
CA ALA A 80 -2.21 12.92 7.86
C ALA A 80 -2.38 12.92 6.33
N SER A 81 -2.37 11.73 5.74
CA SER A 81 -2.50 11.51 4.31
C SER A 81 -3.68 10.62 3.96
N ARG A 82 -4.23 10.85 2.79
CA ARG A 82 -5.06 9.85 2.11
C ARG A 82 -4.17 8.70 1.65
N ALA A 83 -4.63 7.47 1.76
CA ALA A 83 -3.97 6.32 1.14
C ALA A 83 -4.47 6.20 -0.31
N SER A 84 -3.58 6.44 -1.28
CA SER A 84 -3.96 6.57 -2.70
C SER A 84 -4.02 5.24 -3.44
N ALA A 85 -3.24 4.26 -3.03
CA ALA A 85 -3.22 2.92 -3.61
C ALA A 85 -2.76 1.90 -2.58
N VAL A 86 -3.26 0.66 -2.71
CA VAL A 86 -2.71 -0.51 -2.02
C VAL A 86 -2.69 -1.69 -2.97
N TYR A 87 -1.56 -2.39 -3.04
CA TYR A 87 -1.40 -3.60 -3.83
C TYR A 87 -0.67 -4.68 -3.04
N ASP A 88 -1.00 -5.93 -3.35
CA ASP A 88 -0.28 -7.08 -2.81
C ASP A 88 1.02 -7.30 -3.58
N ALA A 89 2.11 -7.45 -2.84
CA ALA A 89 3.40 -7.89 -3.32
C ALA A 89 3.65 -9.32 -2.82
N ALA A 90 2.92 -10.30 -3.36
CA ALA A 90 2.93 -11.69 -2.90
C ALA A 90 4.34 -12.29 -2.76
N PRO A 91 5.29 -12.10 -3.69
CA PRO A 91 6.65 -12.61 -3.54
C PRO A 91 7.40 -12.01 -2.34
N ARG A 92 6.99 -10.83 -1.88
CA ARG A 92 7.55 -10.14 -0.70
C ARG A 92 6.76 -10.45 0.57
N GLN A 93 5.63 -11.14 0.45
CA GLN A 93 4.66 -11.36 1.52
C GLN A 93 4.28 -10.04 2.22
N SER A 94 3.96 -9.04 1.43
CA SER A 94 3.70 -7.68 1.93
C SER A 94 2.64 -6.97 1.10
N PHE A 95 1.87 -6.11 1.75
CA PHE A 95 1.12 -5.07 1.08
C PHE A 95 1.99 -3.82 0.93
N VAL A 96 1.88 -3.17 -0.22
CA VAL A 96 2.53 -1.88 -0.47
C VAL A 96 1.46 -0.82 -0.65
N VAL A 97 1.62 0.31 0.06
CA VAL A 97 0.64 1.39 0.12
C VAL A 97 1.30 2.70 -0.28
N ALA A 98 0.70 3.42 -1.21
CA ALA A 98 1.11 4.78 -1.55
C ALA A 98 0.29 5.81 -0.77
N LEU A 99 0.94 6.86 -0.30
CA LEU A 99 0.32 7.99 0.37
C LEU A 99 0.22 9.20 -0.56
N LYS A 100 -0.98 9.78 -0.65
CA LYS A 100 -1.28 10.86 -1.59
C LYS A 100 -0.76 12.25 -1.17
N ASP A 101 -0.71 12.49 0.13
CA ASP A 101 -0.45 13.83 0.69
C ASP A 101 0.88 13.88 1.47
N ILE A 102 1.53 12.72 1.64
CA ILE A 102 2.83 12.56 2.29
C ILE A 102 3.74 11.81 1.31
N PRO A 103 4.98 12.27 1.08
CA PRO A 103 5.90 11.61 0.16
C PRO A 103 6.50 10.34 0.78
N GLU A 104 5.66 9.34 0.97
CA GLU A 104 6.04 8.03 1.51
C GLU A 104 5.29 6.91 0.79
N VAL A 105 5.98 5.78 0.66
CA VAL A 105 5.39 4.47 0.38
C VAL A 105 5.58 3.61 1.63
N TRP A 106 4.55 2.89 2.01
CA TRP A 106 4.56 1.97 3.13
C TRP A 106 4.60 0.53 2.64
N GLU A 107 5.41 -0.29 3.27
CA GLU A 107 5.37 -1.75 3.12
C GLU A 107 4.93 -2.36 4.45
N ILE A 108 3.88 -3.20 4.41
CA ILE A 108 3.28 -3.84 5.58
C ILE A 108 3.33 -5.33 5.35
N SER A 109 4.28 -5.99 6.00
CA SER A 109 4.49 -7.43 5.81
C SER A 109 3.47 -8.27 6.55
N TYR A 110 2.98 -9.31 5.88
CA TYR A 110 2.20 -10.39 6.49
C TYR A 110 3.03 -11.67 6.69
N ASN A 111 4.35 -11.59 6.53
CA ASN A 111 5.28 -12.66 6.90
C ASN A 111 5.54 -12.62 8.41
N PRO A 112 5.21 -13.66 9.17
CA PRO A 112 5.50 -13.70 10.62
C PRO A 112 6.98 -13.58 10.97
N GLN A 113 7.88 -13.93 10.02
CA GLN A 113 9.34 -13.82 10.16
C GLN A 113 9.91 -12.54 9.55
N ALA A 114 9.05 -11.54 9.28
CA ALA A 114 9.52 -10.26 8.73
C ALA A 114 10.56 -9.62 9.66
N GLU A 115 11.63 -9.10 9.04
CA GLU A 115 12.70 -8.43 9.77
C GLU A 115 12.19 -7.25 10.59
N PRO A 116 12.78 -7.01 11.77
CA PRO A 116 12.44 -5.85 12.58
C PRO A 116 12.58 -4.52 11.83
N ILE A 117 11.76 -3.57 12.21
CA ILE A 117 11.75 -2.22 11.64
C ILE A 117 12.41 -1.27 12.63
N TYR A 118 13.39 -0.54 12.15
CA TYR A 118 14.05 0.54 12.88
C TYR A 118 13.59 1.88 12.30
N ASP A 119 12.81 2.63 13.07
CA ASP A 119 12.41 4.00 12.74
C ASP A 119 13.24 4.97 13.58
N GLY A 120 13.83 5.97 12.94
CA GLY A 120 14.58 7.02 13.61
C GLY A 120 16.08 7.05 13.28
N LEU A 121 16.78 8.02 13.85
CA LEU A 121 18.22 8.19 13.68
C LEU A 121 18.96 7.30 14.68
N VAL A 122 20.01 6.62 14.21
CA VAL A 122 20.79 5.62 14.96
C VAL A 122 21.52 6.18 16.20
N HIS A 123 21.39 7.46 16.53
CA HIS A 123 22.05 8.11 17.66
C HIS A 123 21.19 9.15 18.40
N ASP A 124 19.85 9.00 18.41
CA ASP A 124 18.98 9.92 19.14
C ASP A 124 18.25 9.22 20.29
N TYR A 125 18.90 9.18 21.46
CA TYR A 125 18.36 8.60 22.68
C TYR A 125 17.00 9.18 23.12
N LYS A 126 16.65 10.40 22.68
CA LYS A 126 15.37 11.05 23.03
C LYS A 126 14.20 10.54 22.20
N MET A 127 14.47 9.97 21.01
CA MET A 127 13.47 9.49 20.09
C MET A 127 13.24 7.96 20.16
N GLY A 128 13.77 7.29 21.18
CA GLY A 128 13.64 5.84 21.35
C GLY A 128 14.54 5.07 20.40
N GLU A 129 15.73 5.59 20.20
CA GLU A 129 16.76 4.96 19.38
C GLU A 129 16.98 3.50 19.76
N GLY A 130 17.16 2.67 18.76
CA GLY A 130 17.57 1.28 18.92
C GLY A 130 16.49 0.30 19.38
N LEU A 131 15.24 0.72 19.60
CA LEU A 131 14.16 -0.21 19.86
C LEU A 131 13.47 -0.62 18.56
N PRO A 132 13.74 -1.84 18.06
CA PRO A 132 13.09 -2.31 16.84
C PRO A 132 11.60 -2.58 17.10
N LYS A 133 10.76 -2.24 16.13
CA LYS A 133 9.38 -2.73 16.07
C LYS A 133 9.36 -4.06 15.32
N PRO A 134 8.48 -5.00 15.67
CA PRO A 134 8.27 -6.20 14.87
C PRO A 134 7.98 -5.83 13.40
N GLY A 135 8.55 -6.56 12.45
CA GLY A 135 8.25 -6.35 11.03
C GLY A 135 6.85 -6.82 10.64
N TYR A 136 6.37 -7.87 11.29
CA TYR A 136 5.06 -8.45 11.02
C TYR A 136 3.93 -7.50 11.33
N GLN A 137 3.10 -7.22 10.31
CA GLN A 137 1.94 -6.33 10.39
C GLN A 137 2.26 -4.94 10.98
N ASN A 138 3.43 -4.42 10.68
CA ASN A 138 3.81 -3.05 11.01
C ASN A 138 4.32 -2.32 9.78
N VAL A 139 4.29 -0.99 9.85
CA VAL A 139 4.62 -0.12 8.72
C VAL A 139 6.12 0.04 8.61
N ARG A 140 6.68 -0.39 7.48
CA ARG A 140 8.03 -0.04 7.02
C ARG A 140 7.90 1.12 6.03
N ARG A 141 8.52 2.25 6.34
CA ARG A 141 8.41 3.49 5.57
C ARG A 141 9.52 3.60 4.54
N THR A 142 9.17 4.04 3.34
CA THR A 142 10.10 4.45 2.29
C THR A 142 9.84 5.92 1.99
N PRO A 143 10.74 6.84 2.40
CA PRO A 143 10.60 8.25 2.08
C PRO A 143 10.84 8.49 0.59
N LEU A 144 10.08 9.42 0.03
CA LEU A 144 10.15 9.87 -1.35
C LEU A 144 10.36 11.39 -1.41
N GLU A 145 10.64 11.91 -2.59
CA GLU A 145 10.67 13.36 -2.82
C GLU A 145 9.27 13.91 -3.02
N GLU A 146 8.40 13.14 -3.70
CA GLU A 146 7.01 13.52 -3.98
C GLU A 146 6.05 12.37 -3.66
N PRO A 147 4.80 12.67 -3.25
CA PRO A 147 3.78 11.66 -3.01
C PRO A 147 3.42 10.91 -4.28
N LEU A 148 3.02 9.64 -4.17
CA LEU A 148 2.49 8.86 -5.27
C LEU A 148 0.96 8.86 -5.28
N ASP A 149 0.36 8.99 -6.47
CA ASP A 149 -1.09 8.83 -6.65
C ASP A 149 -1.47 7.38 -6.96
N ASP A 150 -0.62 6.70 -7.70
CA ASP A 150 -0.75 5.27 -8.04
C ASP A 150 0.62 4.69 -8.41
N PHE A 151 0.73 3.37 -8.42
CA PHE A 151 1.97 2.67 -8.78
C PHE A 151 1.70 1.24 -9.25
N PHE A 152 2.71 0.60 -9.83
CA PHE A 152 2.75 -0.84 -10.12
C PHE A 152 4.15 -1.39 -9.87
N PHE A 153 4.29 -2.71 -9.81
CA PHE A 153 5.58 -3.36 -9.59
C PHE A 153 6.25 -3.76 -10.89
N ASP A 154 7.58 -3.85 -10.86
CA ASP A 154 8.32 -4.64 -11.83
C ASP A 154 8.13 -6.15 -11.56
N GLN A 155 8.59 -7.01 -12.46
CA GLN A 155 8.45 -8.47 -12.30
C GLN A 155 9.14 -9.04 -11.07
N SER A 156 10.20 -8.40 -10.62
CA SER A 156 10.95 -8.83 -9.43
C SER A 156 10.29 -8.41 -8.13
N TYR A 157 9.30 -7.53 -8.17
CA TYR A 157 8.71 -6.87 -7.02
C TYR A 157 9.72 -6.10 -6.14
N ARG A 158 10.91 -5.81 -6.70
CA ARG A 158 11.92 -4.95 -6.06
C ARG A 158 11.66 -3.48 -6.28
N HIS A 159 11.01 -3.15 -7.41
CA HIS A 159 10.75 -1.78 -7.77
C HIS A 159 9.24 -1.53 -7.88
N ALA A 160 8.85 -0.39 -7.35
CA ALA A 160 7.55 0.21 -7.63
C ALA A 160 7.75 1.39 -8.58
N LEU A 161 6.98 1.42 -9.66
CA LEU A 161 6.94 2.52 -10.60
C LEU A 161 5.67 3.31 -10.29
N GLY A 162 5.81 4.53 -9.81
CA GLY A 162 4.69 5.34 -9.36
C GLY A 162 4.61 6.67 -10.06
N ALA A 163 3.41 7.18 -10.19
CA ALA A 163 3.13 8.47 -10.80
C ALA A 163 2.55 9.46 -9.80
N THR A 164 2.97 10.71 -9.95
CA THR A 164 2.49 11.86 -9.18
C THR A 164 1.66 12.75 -10.08
N ARG A 165 0.47 13.17 -9.61
CA ARG A 165 -0.30 14.20 -10.32
C ARG A 165 0.35 15.55 -10.10
N PRO A 166 0.58 16.33 -11.16
CA PRO A 166 1.02 17.72 -10.99
C PRO A 166 -0.03 18.49 -10.21
N LYS A 167 0.40 19.37 -9.34
CA LYS A 167 -0.48 20.36 -8.74
C LYS A 167 -0.95 21.32 -9.82
N GLN A 168 -2.15 21.88 -9.64
CA GLN A 168 -2.71 22.85 -10.60
C GLN A 168 -1.74 24.04 -10.78
N GLY A 169 -1.21 24.24 -11.98
CA GLY A 169 -0.24 25.29 -12.30
C GLY A 169 1.24 24.87 -12.19
N GLU A 170 1.56 23.66 -11.74
CA GLU A 170 2.90 23.09 -11.74
C GLU A 170 3.09 22.14 -12.94
N GLY A 171 4.32 22.03 -13.44
CA GLY A 171 4.72 21.33 -14.67
C GLY A 171 4.17 19.92 -14.90
N ALA A 172 4.81 19.16 -15.78
CA ALA A 172 4.36 17.83 -16.17
C ALA A 172 4.33 16.85 -15.00
N ALA A 173 3.39 15.88 -15.03
CA ALA A 173 3.41 14.74 -14.13
C ALA A 173 4.77 14.04 -14.18
N SER A 174 5.29 13.63 -13.03
CA SER A 174 6.51 12.84 -12.94
C SER A 174 6.17 11.40 -12.57
N ALA A 175 6.94 10.47 -13.09
CA ALA A 175 6.92 9.09 -12.64
C ALA A 175 8.24 8.77 -11.98
N GLN A 176 8.18 8.06 -10.84
CA GLN A 176 9.33 7.70 -10.03
C GLN A 176 9.51 6.19 -10.02
N VAL A 177 10.77 5.76 -10.00
CA VAL A 177 11.13 4.37 -9.71
C VAL A 177 11.63 4.30 -8.27
N VAL A 178 10.93 3.53 -7.46
CA VAL A 178 11.24 3.33 -6.04
C VAL A 178 11.77 1.92 -5.85
N ASN A 179 12.98 1.79 -5.32
CA ASN A 179 13.50 0.50 -4.92
C ASN A 179 13.07 0.19 -3.49
N LEU A 180 12.28 -0.88 -3.32
CA LEU A 180 11.67 -1.27 -2.05
C LEU A 180 12.68 -1.95 -1.10
N ASP A 181 13.76 -2.56 -1.62
CA ASP A 181 14.76 -3.22 -0.78
C ASP A 181 15.65 -2.19 -0.07
N ILE A 182 16.15 -1.20 -0.81
CA ILE A 182 16.96 -0.12 -0.25
C ILE A 182 16.13 1.09 0.20
N ARG A 183 14.81 1.03 0.03
CA ARG A 183 13.82 2.00 0.52
C ARG A 183 14.10 3.44 0.09
N ARG A 184 14.24 3.66 -1.21
CA ARG A 184 14.41 5.02 -1.76
C ARG A 184 14.04 5.09 -3.24
N LYS A 185 13.76 6.29 -3.71
CA LYS A 185 13.70 6.60 -5.13
C LYS A 185 15.07 6.37 -5.78
N VAL A 186 15.09 5.71 -6.92
CA VAL A 186 16.33 5.41 -7.69
C VAL A 186 16.37 6.08 -9.05
N ALA A 187 15.22 6.46 -9.61
CA ALA A 187 15.15 7.16 -10.89
C ALA A 187 13.86 7.96 -11.03
N ASP A 188 13.91 8.95 -11.92
CA ASP A 188 12.73 9.61 -12.49
C ASP A 188 12.56 9.13 -13.93
N LEU A 189 11.31 8.93 -14.33
CA LEU A 189 10.97 8.58 -15.71
C LEU A 189 10.44 9.84 -16.41
N PRO A 190 11.01 10.26 -17.55
CA PRO A 190 10.57 11.42 -18.31
C PRO A 190 9.30 11.09 -19.10
N ILE A 191 8.17 10.97 -18.40
CA ILE A 191 6.87 10.66 -18.99
C ILE A 191 6.08 11.95 -19.08
N ALA A 192 5.63 12.27 -20.28
CA ALA A 192 4.71 13.37 -20.50
C ALA A 192 3.29 12.95 -20.10
N GLY A 193 2.79 13.52 -19.02
CA GLY A 193 1.47 13.21 -18.48
C GLY A 193 1.49 12.07 -17.45
N MET A 194 0.40 11.95 -16.69
CA MET A 194 0.24 10.91 -15.70
C MET A 194 -0.24 9.62 -16.38
N PRO A 195 0.54 8.54 -16.36
CA PRO A 195 0.05 7.26 -16.85
C PRO A 195 -1.12 6.81 -15.96
N HIS A 196 -2.22 6.40 -16.58
CA HIS A 196 -3.29 5.70 -15.89
C HIS A 196 -2.79 4.27 -15.67
N LEU A 197 -2.21 4.05 -14.51
CA LEU A 197 -1.69 2.74 -14.16
C LEU A 197 -2.86 1.77 -14.01
N GLY A 198 -2.74 0.63 -14.68
CA GLY A 198 -3.72 -0.43 -14.62
C GLY A 198 -3.68 -1.19 -13.29
N SER A 199 -3.97 -2.48 -13.35
CA SER A 199 -4.12 -3.35 -12.19
C SER A 199 -2.83 -3.69 -11.44
N GLY A 200 -1.68 -3.19 -11.85
CA GLY A 200 -0.40 -3.58 -11.27
C GLY A 200 0.03 -5.03 -11.60
N ILE A 201 -0.54 -5.62 -12.62
CA ILE A 201 -0.14 -6.95 -13.09
C ILE A 201 1.13 -6.82 -13.93
N THR A 202 2.16 -7.54 -13.55
CA THR A 202 3.40 -7.69 -14.31
C THR A 202 3.51 -9.10 -14.86
N PHE A 203 4.10 -9.24 -16.07
CA PHE A 203 4.36 -10.52 -16.69
C PHE A 203 5.70 -10.50 -17.42
N ALA A 204 6.32 -11.67 -17.55
CA ALA A 204 7.51 -11.81 -18.37
C ALA A 204 7.09 -11.88 -19.85
N TRP A 205 7.70 -11.05 -20.68
CA TRP A 205 7.61 -11.14 -22.12
C TRP A 205 8.88 -11.81 -22.65
N ASN A 206 8.73 -13.04 -23.13
CA ASN A 206 9.78 -13.74 -23.86
C ASN A 206 9.53 -13.50 -25.35
N GLY A 207 9.83 -12.28 -25.82
CA GLY A 207 9.59 -11.79 -27.15
C GLY A 207 10.18 -12.62 -28.26
#